data_3a48d8b7a6a3f98c86df093ac1336a14
#
_entry.id   3a48d8b7a6a3f98c86df093ac1336a14
#
_cell.length_a   1.000
_cell.length_b   1.000
_cell.length_c   1.000
_cell.angle_alpha   90.00
_cell.angle_beta   90.00
_cell.angle_gamma   90.00
#
_symmetry.space_group_name_H-M   'P 1'
#
loop_
_entity.id
_entity.type
_entity.pdbx_description
1 polymer ?
#
loop_
_entity_poly.entity_id
_entity_poly.type
_entity_poly.pdbx_seq_one_letter_code
_entity_poly.pdbx_strand_id
1 'polypeptide(L)'
;MGEVIAVVGVGYVGLPLVVEFGKIFRTIGFDSSKYKIEKCRKGMDPSREISDIDMAMAIHSEYSDDPADLELADFVIIAVPTPVDEARIPDFRPLINASRTIGAHLKPGAVVIYESTVYPGATEEICIPELERAGGKVWQRDFFVGYSPERINPGDREHRLTNVIKVVAGDSPATLEKVAALYETIVEPGVHRCSSIKAAEACKVIENTQRDLNIALMNELAIIFDKIGIDTTEVLEAAGTKWNFLRFRPGLVGGHCIGVDPYYLTYKAEMVGYHPQVILAGRRINDGMGKYIAEHTVKQMIAAGSYIKGARVNVLGLTFKENCADLRNSKVVDIIQELRTYGVEVFVHDPEADPDEAMQEYGVRLLGWDDLPRADAIVAAVSHRKFNTLGAEDLSRKLVKGGCVIDVKSAFDPAVLNAAGLRVWRL
;
A
#
# COMPACT_ATOMS: atom_id res chain seq x y z
N MET A 1 24.87 30.26 -2.70
CA MET A 1 24.53 29.05 -1.95
C MET A 1 23.42 28.40 -2.72
N GLY A 2 23.49 27.09 -2.99
CA GLY A 2 22.40 26.39 -3.66
C GLY A 2 21.19 26.25 -2.73
N GLU A 3 20.03 25.93 -3.30
CA GLU A 3 18.80 25.66 -2.55
C GLU A 3 18.99 24.50 -1.57
N VAL A 4 18.39 24.61 -0.38
CA VAL A 4 18.39 23.57 0.66
C VAL A 4 17.01 22.95 0.73
N ILE A 5 16.96 21.61 0.70
CA ILE A 5 15.73 20.83 0.73
C ILE A 5 15.64 20.13 2.08
N ALA A 6 14.49 20.14 2.72
CA ALA A 6 14.18 19.30 3.86
C ALA A 6 13.05 18.32 3.48
N VAL A 7 13.19 17.05 3.85
CA VAL A 7 12.14 16.05 3.69
C VAL A 7 11.73 15.56 5.08
N VAL A 8 10.47 15.80 5.43
CA VAL A 8 9.89 15.45 6.74
C VAL A 8 9.16 14.12 6.66
N GLY A 9 9.66 13.14 7.38
CA GLY A 9 9.25 11.74 7.33
C GLY A 9 10.16 10.89 6.44
N VAL A 10 11.16 10.21 7.06
CA VAL A 10 12.09 9.32 6.33
C VAL A 10 11.57 7.87 6.33
N GLY A 11 10.35 7.70 5.80
CA GLY A 11 9.75 6.40 5.51
C GLY A 11 9.98 5.99 4.05
N TYR A 12 9.19 4.99 3.60
CA TYR A 12 9.29 4.44 2.23
C TYR A 12 8.99 5.45 1.10
N VAL A 13 8.36 6.60 1.42
CA VAL A 13 8.13 7.70 0.48
C VAL A 13 9.23 8.75 0.61
N GLY A 14 9.51 9.21 1.84
CA GLY A 14 10.40 10.35 2.04
C GLY A 14 11.87 10.00 1.89
N LEU A 15 12.32 8.82 2.28
CA LEU A 15 13.73 8.46 2.15
C LEU A 15 14.21 8.39 0.69
N PRO A 16 13.43 7.84 -0.28
CA PRO A 16 13.76 7.98 -1.69
C PRO A 16 13.95 9.42 -2.16
N LEU A 17 13.11 10.35 -1.69
CA LEU A 17 13.26 11.77 -1.99
C LEU A 17 14.55 12.36 -1.41
N VAL A 18 14.87 12.04 -0.14
CA VAL A 18 16.13 12.47 0.47
C VAL A 18 17.32 11.99 -0.35
N VAL A 19 17.29 10.75 -0.80
CA VAL A 19 18.39 10.15 -1.57
C VAL A 19 18.50 10.79 -2.96
N GLU A 20 17.41 10.91 -3.69
CA GLU A 20 17.47 11.46 -5.04
C GLU A 20 17.84 12.95 -5.05
N PHE A 21 17.23 13.76 -4.20
CA PHE A 21 17.65 15.15 -4.05
C PHE A 21 19.06 15.29 -3.46
N GLY A 22 19.45 14.42 -2.54
CA GLY A 22 20.78 14.41 -1.91
C GLY A 22 21.93 14.06 -2.84
N LYS A 23 21.66 13.57 -4.05
CA LYS A 23 22.65 13.43 -5.12
C LYS A 23 23.04 14.78 -5.74
N ILE A 24 22.16 15.80 -5.63
CA ILE A 24 22.27 17.07 -6.36
C ILE A 24 22.32 18.28 -5.40
N PHE A 25 21.48 18.28 -4.38
CA PHE A 25 21.29 19.42 -3.46
C PHE A 25 21.63 19.02 -2.02
N ARG A 26 21.97 20.02 -1.20
CA ARG A 26 21.98 19.82 0.25
C ARG A 26 20.58 19.46 0.71
N THR A 27 20.41 18.24 1.23
CA THR A 27 19.10 17.67 1.58
C THR A 27 19.09 17.15 3.00
N ILE A 28 18.15 17.62 3.82
CA ILE A 28 17.97 17.23 5.22
C ILE A 28 16.80 16.26 5.31
N GLY A 29 17.07 15.00 5.65
CA GLY A 29 16.05 14.03 6.00
C GLY A 29 15.69 14.16 7.48
N PHE A 30 14.51 14.66 7.79
CA PHE A 30 14.02 14.84 9.16
C PHE A 30 12.97 13.78 9.53
N ASP A 31 13.12 13.17 10.71
CA ASP A 31 12.09 12.29 11.31
C ASP A 31 12.16 12.38 12.84
N SER A 32 11.02 12.39 13.51
CA SER A 32 10.96 12.37 14.97
C SER A 32 11.44 11.05 15.59
N SER A 33 11.55 9.98 14.80
CA SER A 33 12.07 8.68 15.21
C SER A 33 13.59 8.66 15.21
N LYS A 34 14.20 8.77 16.40
CA LYS A 34 15.66 8.64 16.57
C LYS A 34 16.20 7.34 15.96
N TYR A 35 15.45 6.24 16.08
CA TYR A 35 15.84 4.95 15.52
C TYR A 35 16.03 5.03 14.00
N LYS A 36 15.09 5.64 13.27
CA LYS A 36 15.19 5.80 11.81
C LYS A 36 16.38 6.68 11.45
N ILE A 37 16.52 7.82 12.12
CA ILE A 37 17.62 8.76 11.88
C ILE A 37 18.97 8.11 12.11
N GLU A 38 19.16 7.35 13.20
CA GLU A 38 20.40 6.62 13.46
C GLU A 38 20.72 5.57 12.38
N LYS A 39 19.69 4.87 11.85
CA LYS A 39 19.87 3.94 10.74
C LYS A 39 20.31 4.65 9.47
N CYS A 40 19.61 5.73 9.10
CA CYS A 40 19.94 6.53 7.90
C CYS A 40 21.36 7.15 8.00
N ARG A 41 21.76 7.66 9.18
CA ARG A 41 23.13 8.16 9.43
C ARG A 41 24.22 7.10 9.21
N LYS A 42 23.87 5.81 9.37
CA LYS A 42 24.75 4.67 9.09
C LYS A 42 24.69 4.17 7.65
N GLY A 43 23.98 4.88 6.77
CA GLY A 43 23.79 4.49 5.38
C GLY A 43 22.84 3.29 5.19
N MET A 44 21.96 3.03 6.16
CA MET A 44 21.02 1.91 6.12
C MET A 44 19.58 2.42 5.99
N ASP A 45 18.82 1.87 5.05
CA ASP A 45 17.39 2.13 4.91
C ASP A 45 16.57 1.28 5.90
N PRO A 46 15.82 1.91 6.85
CA PRO A 46 14.93 1.17 7.75
C PRO A 46 13.81 0.41 7.05
N SER A 47 13.37 0.87 5.85
CA SER A 47 12.30 0.27 5.06
C SER A 47 12.78 -0.82 4.07
N ARG A 48 14.10 -0.93 3.85
CA ARG A 48 14.73 -1.89 2.91
C ARG A 48 14.31 -1.72 1.44
N GLU A 49 13.85 -0.54 1.06
CA GLU A 49 13.44 -0.21 -0.31
C GLU A 49 14.61 0.34 -1.14
N ILE A 50 15.56 1.02 -0.50
CA ILE A 50 16.71 1.66 -1.13
C ILE A 50 17.97 0.83 -0.90
N SER A 51 18.78 0.68 -1.94
CA SER A 51 20.05 -0.02 -1.83
C SER A 51 21.11 0.80 -1.06
N ASP A 52 22.05 0.13 -0.38
CA ASP A 52 23.17 0.78 0.27
C ASP A 52 24.00 1.63 -0.72
N ILE A 53 24.05 1.22 -1.99
CA ILE A 53 24.73 1.96 -3.05
C ILE A 53 24.03 3.28 -3.33
N ASP A 54 22.70 3.28 -3.47
CA ASP A 54 21.92 4.51 -3.69
C ASP A 54 22.04 5.45 -2.50
N MET A 55 22.00 4.91 -1.26
CA MET A 55 22.25 5.69 -0.03
C MET A 55 23.63 6.36 -0.06
N ALA A 56 24.66 5.64 -0.47
CA ALA A 56 26.02 6.16 -0.53
C ALA A 56 26.22 7.21 -1.64
N MET A 57 25.42 7.17 -2.71
CA MET A 57 25.46 8.18 -3.79
C MET A 57 24.85 9.54 -3.37
N ALA A 58 24.04 9.57 -2.34
CA ALA A 58 23.40 10.80 -1.83
C ALA A 58 24.37 11.62 -0.95
N ILE A 59 25.49 12.03 -1.51
CA ILE A 59 26.63 12.64 -0.80
C ILE A 59 26.34 13.99 -0.14
N HIS A 60 25.22 14.64 -0.52
CA HIS A 60 24.78 15.90 0.06
C HIS A 60 23.60 15.74 1.03
N SER A 61 23.23 14.48 1.37
CA SER A 61 22.17 14.23 2.34
C SER A 61 22.68 14.24 3.78
N GLU A 62 21.89 14.83 4.65
CA GLU A 62 22.08 14.89 6.09
C GLU A 62 20.80 14.36 6.76
N TYR A 63 20.92 13.77 7.96
CA TYR A 63 19.76 13.24 8.67
C TYR A 63 19.66 13.84 10.06
N SER A 64 18.49 14.37 10.43
CA SER A 64 18.29 15.09 11.69
C SER A 64 16.96 14.71 12.37
N ASP A 65 16.99 14.75 13.68
CA ASP A 65 15.83 14.68 14.57
C ASP A 65 15.60 16.00 15.34
N ASP A 66 16.38 17.08 14.99
CA ASP A 66 16.21 18.41 15.53
C ASP A 66 15.37 19.29 14.58
N PRO A 67 14.17 19.74 14.99
CA PRO A 67 13.33 20.59 14.16
C PRO A 67 13.96 21.94 13.75
N ALA A 68 14.97 22.43 14.51
CA ALA A 68 15.64 23.68 14.18
C ALA A 68 16.39 23.63 12.83
N ASP A 69 16.78 22.44 12.38
CA ASP A 69 17.43 22.26 11.09
C ASP A 69 16.49 22.59 9.89
N LEU A 70 15.17 22.57 10.10
CA LEU A 70 14.19 22.95 9.09
C LEU A 70 14.25 24.43 8.73
N GLU A 71 14.79 25.30 9.59
CA GLU A 71 14.97 26.73 9.35
C GLU A 71 15.94 27.04 8.20
N LEU A 72 16.75 26.04 7.81
CA LEU A 72 17.70 26.16 6.71
C LEU A 72 17.05 25.97 5.33
N ALA A 73 15.89 25.31 5.28
CA ALA A 73 15.31 24.81 4.04
C ALA A 73 14.55 25.87 3.23
N ASP A 74 14.83 25.91 1.93
CA ASP A 74 14.06 26.68 0.95
C ASP A 74 12.81 25.92 0.48
N PHE A 75 12.93 24.58 0.44
CA PHE A 75 11.82 23.66 0.18
C PHE A 75 11.68 22.66 1.32
N VAL A 76 10.46 22.50 1.84
CA VAL A 76 10.14 21.50 2.87
C VAL A 76 9.11 20.55 2.32
N ILE A 77 9.49 19.28 2.10
CA ILE A 77 8.65 18.23 1.54
C ILE A 77 8.12 17.35 2.68
N ILE A 78 6.80 17.15 2.72
CA ILE A 78 6.14 16.39 3.80
C ILE A 78 5.69 15.05 3.26
N ALA A 79 6.28 13.97 3.79
CA ALA A 79 6.02 12.59 3.40
C ALA A 79 5.67 11.70 4.62
N VAL A 80 4.81 12.22 5.50
CA VAL A 80 4.34 11.51 6.69
C VAL A 80 3.13 10.61 6.35
N PRO A 81 2.92 9.49 7.09
CA PRO A 81 1.79 8.61 6.84
C PRO A 81 0.45 9.29 7.15
N THR A 82 -0.58 8.90 6.40
CA THR A 82 -1.96 9.31 6.56
C THR A 82 -2.85 8.08 6.63
N PRO A 83 -2.95 7.40 7.80
CA PRO A 83 -3.77 6.21 7.96
C PRO A 83 -5.26 6.56 8.07
N VAL A 84 -6.11 5.53 8.08
CA VAL A 84 -7.49 5.62 8.53
C VAL A 84 -7.63 4.92 9.88
N ASP A 85 -8.58 5.37 10.70
CA ASP A 85 -8.91 4.72 11.95
C ASP A 85 -9.80 3.46 11.74
N GLU A 86 -10.18 2.78 12.84
CA GLU A 86 -11.04 1.60 12.80
C GLU A 86 -12.43 1.87 12.20
N ALA A 87 -12.90 3.12 12.28
CA ALA A 87 -14.14 3.58 11.65
C ALA A 87 -13.94 4.00 10.19
N ARG A 88 -12.72 3.82 9.63
CA ARG A 88 -12.33 4.19 8.27
C ARG A 88 -12.38 5.70 8.01
N ILE A 89 -12.21 6.49 9.07
CA ILE A 89 -12.08 7.94 9.00
C ILE A 89 -10.60 8.31 8.85
N PRO A 90 -10.25 9.24 7.93
CA PRO A 90 -8.89 9.73 7.78
C PRO A 90 -8.28 10.27 9.07
N ASP A 91 -7.12 9.77 9.46
CA ASP A 91 -6.38 10.27 10.61
C ASP A 91 -5.31 11.30 10.18
N PHE A 92 -5.63 12.55 10.37
CA PHE A 92 -4.73 13.67 10.03
C PHE A 92 -3.74 14.03 11.13
N ARG A 93 -3.74 13.36 12.27
CA ARG A 93 -2.85 13.71 13.40
C ARG A 93 -1.37 13.75 13.01
N PRO A 94 -0.81 12.79 12.24
CA PRO A 94 0.59 12.87 11.83
C PRO A 94 0.86 14.09 10.96
N LEU A 95 -0.04 14.39 10.03
CA LEU A 95 0.08 15.52 9.11
C LEU A 95 -0.06 16.87 9.82
N ILE A 96 -1.00 17.00 10.76
CA ILE A 96 -1.19 18.16 11.62
C ILE A 96 0.06 18.41 12.46
N ASN A 97 0.61 17.37 13.09
CA ASN A 97 1.81 17.49 13.91
C ASN A 97 3.04 17.89 13.07
N ALA A 98 3.22 17.31 11.89
CA ALA A 98 4.28 17.71 10.97
C ALA A 98 4.12 19.17 10.55
N SER A 99 2.90 19.60 10.17
CA SER A 99 2.62 20.99 9.79
C SER A 99 2.90 21.97 10.93
N ARG A 100 2.57 21.63 12.18
CA ARG A 100 2.90 22.45 13.36
C ARG A 100 4.40 22.56 13.58
N THR A 101 5.12 21.45 13.52
CA THR A 101 6.57 21.43 13.67
C THR A 101 7.24 22.31 12.61
N ILE A 102 6.84 22.14 11.35
CA ILE A 102 7.37 22.91 10.23
C ILE A 102 7.01 24.40 10.36
N GLY A 103 5.75 24.73 10.66
CA GLY A 103 5.30 26.11 10.81
C GLY A 103 6.14 26.92 11.80
N ALA A 104 6.49 26.31 12.94
CA ALA A 104 7.33 26.94 13.98
C ALA A 104 8.76 27.24 13.49
N HIS A 105 9.29 26.41 12.57
CA HIS A 105 10.67 26.49 12.08
C HIS A 105 10.78 26.88 10.59
N LEU A 106 9.72 27.44 10.01
CA LEU A 106 9.67 27.74 8.58
C LEU A 106 10.49 28.97 8.22
N LYS A 107 11.40 28.85 7.26
CA LYS A 107 12.16 29.96 6.69
C LYS A 107 11.21 30.93 5.93
N PRO A 108 11.36 32.25 6.07
CA PRO A 108 10.59 33.20 5.25
C PRO A 108 10.81 32.96 3.75
N GLY A 109 9.72 32.90 2.99
CA GLY A 109 9.74 32.63 1.54
C GLY A 109 9.88 31.17 1.14
N ALA A 110 9.97 30.23 2.09
CA ALA A 110 10.04 28.80 1.82
C ALA A 110 8.78 28.28 1.13
N VAL A 111 8.94 27.18 0.35
CA VAL A 111 7.85 26.42 -0.26
C VAL A 111 7.66 25.12 0.50
N VAL A 112 6.47 24.91 1.06
CA VAL A 112 6.08 23.66 1.71
C VAL A 112 5.34 22.80 0.72
N ILE A 113 5.83 21.59 0.46
CA ILE A 113 5.26 20.66 -0.52
C ILE A 113 4.71 19.44 0.20
N TYR A 114 3.42 19.17 0.08
CA TYR A 114 2.81 17.97 0.64
C TYR A 114 2.84 16.83 -0.38
N GLU A 115 3.35 15.68 0.04
CA GLU A 115 3.32 14.42 -0.73
C GLU A 115 2.38 13.38 -0.11
N SER A 116 2.02 13.55 1.16
CA SER A 116 1.10 12.66 1.86
C SER A 116 -0.26 12.60 1.17
N THR A 117 -0.83 11.40 1.08
CA THR A 117 -2.17 11.20 0.49
C THR A 117 -3.23 11.83 1.36
N VAL A 118 -4.08 12.65 0.76
CA VAL A 118 -5.18 13.35 1.44
C VAL A 118 -6.41 13.45 0.53
N TYR A 119 -7.57 13.80 1.08
CA TYR A 119 -8.74 14.13 0.26
C TYR A 119 -8.61 15.49 -0.42
N PRO A 120 -9.29 15.74 -1.55
CA PRO A 120 -9.23 17.02 -2.25
C PRO A 120 -9.65 18.20 -1.37
N GLY A 121 -8.71 19.13 -1.16
CA GLY A 121 -8.86 20.33 -0.32
C GLY A 121 -8.23 20.21 1.06
N ALA A 122 -7.76 19.04 1.49
CA ALA A 122 -7.23 18.85 2.84
C ALA A 122 -5.97 19.69 3.12
N THR A 123 -5.09 19.87 2.14
CA THR A 123 -3.90 20.73 2.28
C THR A 123 -4.30 22.14 2.65
N GLU A 124 -5.28 22.71 1.94
CA GLU A 124 -5.75 24.07 2.18
C GLU A 124 -6.62 24.18 3.44
N GLU A 125 -7.46 23.19 3.71
CA GLU A 125 -8.44 23.21 4.81
C GLU A 125 -7.84 22.88 6.18
N ILE A 126 -6.82 21.99 6.21
CA ILE A 126 -6.24 21.46 7.45
C ILE A 126 -4.80 21.89 7.63
N CYS A 127 -3.95 21.68 6.61
CA CYS A 127 -2.50 21.80 6.81
C CYS A 127 -2.03 23.26 6.84
N ILE A 128 -2.51 24.10 5.93
CA ILE A 128 -2.14 25.52 5.87
C ILE A 128 -2.51 26.27 7.16
N PRO A 129 -3.72 26.13 7.73
CA PRO A 129 -4.04 26.77 9.01
C PRO A 129 -3.12 26.34 10.18
N GLU A 130 -2.60 25.11 10.16
CA GLU A 130 -1.66 24.65 11.18
C GLU A 130 -0.26 25.22 11.00
N LEU A 131 0.21 25.41 9.75
CA LEU A 131 1.46 26.12 9.43
C LEU A 131 1.39 27.56 9.90
N GLU A 132 0.31 28.28 9.59
CA GLU A 132 0.09 29.69 9.97
C GLU A 132 0.05 29.85 11.49
N ARG A 133 -0.73 29.00 12.18
CA ARG A 133 -0.91 29.05 13.63
C ARG A 133 0.41 28.82 14.37
N ALA A 134 1.19 27.83 13.95
CA ALA A 134 2.43 27.48 14.62
C ALA A 134 3.56 28.48 14.36
N GLY A 135 3.63 29.03 13.15
CA GLY A 135 4.69 29.96 12.76
C GLY A 135 4.37 31.45 12.95
N GLY A 136 3.12 31.81 13.18
CA GLY A 136 2.69 33.21 13.16
C GLY A 136 2.89 33.90 11.79
N LYS A 137 2.97 33.08 10.73
CA LYS A 137 3.24 33.50 9.34
C LYS A 137 1.94 33.47 8.54
N VAL A 138 1.89 34.20 7.44
CA VAL A 138 0.72 34.26 6.56
C VAL A 138 1.01 33.61 5.23
N TRP A 139 0.15 32.66 4.86
CA TRP A 139 0.19 31.97 3.58
C TRP A 139 0.15 32.94 2.39
N GLN A 140 0.86 32.60 1.31
CA GLN A 140 1.03 33.42 0.08
C GLN A 140 1.74 34.77 0.29
N ARG A 141 2.20 35.05 1.51
CA ARG A 141 3.02 36.23 1.83
C ARG A 141 4.37 35.83 2.39
N ASP A 142 4.36 35.04 3.45
CA ASP A 142 5.56 34.67 4.20
C ASP A 142 6.06 33.25 3.84
N PHE A 143 5.21 32.43 3.31
CA PHE A 143 5.50 31.09 2.77
C PHE A 143 4.49 30.71 1.67
N PHE A 144 4.84 29.68 0.89
CA PHE A 144 4.06 29.19 -0.23
C PHE A 144 3.84 27.69 -0.10
N VAL A 145 2.80 27.17 -0.78
CA VAL A 145 2.43 25.74 -0.66
C VAL A 145 2.27 25.08 -2.02
N GLY A 146 2.88 23.91 -2.15
CA GLY A 146 2.71 22.99 -3.27
C GLY A 146 2.16 21.63 -2.83
N TYR A 147 1.81 20.84 -3.80
CA TYR A 147 1.41 19.46 -3.63
C TYR A 147 1.96 18.58 -4.75
N SER A 148 2.50 17.41 -4.40
CA SER A 148 3.04 16.48 -5.37
C SER A 148 2.84 15.05 -4.86
N PRO A 149 1.78 14.35 -5.30
CA PRO A 149 1.48 13.01 -4.79
C PRO A 149 2.51 11.97 -5.19
N GLU A 150 2.76 11.03 -4.28
CA GLU A 150 3.67 9.92 -4.51
C GLU A 150 3.01 8.77 -5.31
N ARG A 151 3.82 8.08 -6.12
CA ARG A 151 3.47 6.93 -6.96
C ARG A 151 4.29 5.68 -6.71
N ILE A 152 5.20 5.69 -5.73
CA ILE A 152 6.01 4.54 -5.39
C ILE A 152 5.09 3.37 -5.01
N ASN A 153 5.37 2.22 -5.62
CA ASN A 153 4.74 0.96 -5.30
C ASN A 153 5.81 0.09 -4.61
N PRO A 154 5.74 -0.14 -3.29
CA PRO A 154 6.75 -0.90 -2.56
C PRO A 154 7.07 -2.22 -3.25
N GLY A 155 8.38 -2.51 -3.42
CA GLY A 155 8.87 -3.70 -4.12
C GLY A 155 8.86 -3.61 -5.66
N ASP A 156 8.35 -2.54 -6.26
CA ASP A 156 8.40 -2.30 -7.71
C ASP A 156 9.72 -1.65 -8.09
N ARG A 157 10.54 -2.36 -8.87
CA ARG A 157 11.84 -1.87 -9.31
C ARG A 157 11.80 -1.19 -10.68
N GLU A 158 10.69 -1.30 -11.40
CA GLU A 158 10.51 -0.71 -12.73
C GLU A 158 9.94 0.71 -12.63
N HIS A 159 8.97 0.94 -11.74
CA HIS A 159 8.31 2.24 -11.57
C HIS A 159 8.85 2.94 -10.32
N ARG A 160 10.00 3.60 -10.48
CA ARG A 160 10.66 4.37 -9.41
C ARG A 160 10.30 5.84 -9.49
N LEU A 161 10.59 6.58 -8.43
CA LEU A 161 10.42 8.03 -8.35
C LEU A 161 10.99 8.77 -9.59
N THR A 162 12.14 8.33 -10.07
CA THR A 162 12.89 9.01 -11.15
C THR A 162 12.37 8.73 -12.55
N ASN A 163 11.59 7.65 -12.78
CA ASN A 163 11.18 7.23 -14.13
C ASN A 163 9.67 7.25 -14.40
N VAL A 164 8.88 7.80 -13.46
CA VAL A 164 7.43 7.97 -13.61
C VAL A 164 7.09 9.45 -13.62
N ILE A 165 6.24 9.89 -14.57
CA ILE A 165 5.75 11.27 -14.60
C ILE A 165 5.14 11.64 -13.24
N LYS A 166 5.66 12.69 -12.61
CA LYS A 166 5.18 13.16 -11.32
C LYS A 166 4.20 14.31 -11.49
N VAL A 167 3.09 14.23 -10.76
CA VAL A 167 2.09 15.31 -10.73
C VAL A 167 2.55 16.38 -9.76
N VAL A 168 2.44 17.66 -10.14
CA VAL A 168 2.80 18.80 -9.30
C VAL A 168 1.72 19.88 -9.34
N ALA A 169 1.54 20.58 -8.24
CA ALA A 169 0.66 21.74 -8.12
C ALA A 169 1.27 22.79 -7.18
N GLY A 170 0.80 24.00 -7.30
CA GLY A 170 1.18 25.12 -6.44
C GLY A 170 -0.01 26.03 -6.13
N ASP A 171 0.11 26.79 -5.05
CA ASP A 171 -0.88 27.78 -4.60
C ASP A 171 -0.95 29.04 -5.49
N SER A 172 0.01 29.17 -6.38
CA SER A 172 0.10 30.21 -7.39
C SER A 172 0.87 29.70 -8.61
N PRO A 173 0.74 30.34 -9.79
CA PRO A 173 1.56 29.97 -10.96
C PRO A 173 3.06 30.03 -10.67
N ALA A 174 3.51 31.01 -9.88
CA ALA A 174 4.91 31.15 -9.51
C ALA A 174 5.39 29.98 -8.63
N THR A 175 4.59 29.56 -7.67
CA THR A 175 4.88 28.42 -6.81
C THR A 175 4.86 27.11 -7.62
N LEU A 176 3.88 26.95 -8.51
CA LEU A 176 3.80 25.78 -9.39
C LEU A 176 5.09 25.61 -10.19
N GLU A 177 5.61 26.68 -10.83
CA GLU A 177 6.84 26.59 -11.60
C GLU A 177 8.08 26.29 -10.73
N LYS A 178 8.16 26.80 -9.50
CA LYS A 178 9.22 26.43 -8.55
C LYS A 178 9.16 24.95 -8.19
N VAL A 179 7.97 24.45 -7.87
CA VAL A 179 7.77 23.02 -7.54
C VAL A 179 8.08 22.15 -8.75
N ALA A 180 7.62 22.54 -9.94
CA ALA A 180 7.90 21.83 -11.18
C ALA A 180 9.41 21.76 -11.45
N ALA A 181 10.09 22.90 -11.40
CA ALA A 181 11.54 22.96 -11.64
C ALA A 181 12.33 22.10 -10.64
N LEU A 182 11.90 22.07 -9.35
CA LEU A 182 12.52 21.21 -8.34
C LEU A 182 12.42 19.72 -8.72
N TYR A 183 11.22 19.23 -9.00
CA TYR A 183 11.03 17.80 -9.32
C TYR A 183 11.61 17.40 -10.68
N GLU A 184 11.66 18.27 -11.67
CA GLU A 184 12.29 18.03 -12.96
C GLU A 184 13.79 17.74 -12.85
N THR A 185 14.43 18.10 -11.73
CA THR A 185 15.84 17.75 -11.48
C THR A 185 16.07 16.26 -11.22
N ILE A 186 15.04 15.54 -10.72
CA ILE A 186 15.14 14.13 -10.32
C ILE A 186 14.21 13.21 -11.10
N VAL A 187 13.27 13.73 -11.87
CA VAL A 187 12.24 12.97 -12.60
C VAL A 187 12.52 13.05 -14.10
N GLU A 188 13.09 12.01 -14.67
CA GLU A 188 13.52 11.96 -16.08
C GLU A 188 12.38 12.22 -17.09
N PRO A 189 11.18 11.61 -16.97
CA PRO A 189 10.09 11.84 -17.92
C PRO A 189 9.37 13.20 -17.69
N GLY A 190 9.83 13.98 -16.72
CA GLY A 190 9.26 15.29 -16.39
C GLY A 190 8.02 15.24 -15.49
N VAL A 191 7.34 16.38 -15.38
CA VAL A 191 6.21 16.57 -14.47
C VAL A 191 4.93 16.98 -15.19
N HIS A 192 3.79 16.58 -14.63
CA HIS A 192 2.47 17.06 -15.05
C HIS A 192 2.01 18.18 -14.12
N ARG A 193 1.82 19.39 -14.67
CA ARG A 193 1.39 20.58 -13.93
C ARG A 193 -0.13 20.62 -13.80
N CYS A 194 -0.63 20.47 -12.59
CA CYS A 194 -2.05 20.65 -12.29
C CYS A 194 -2.42 22.11 -12.06
N SER A 195 -3.64 22.47 -12.41
CA SER A 195 -4.16 23.83 -12.26
C SER A 195 -4.41 24.26 -10.81
N SER A 196 -4.48 23.30 -9.87
CA SER A 196 -4.71 23.55 -8.45
C SER A 196 -4.21 22.42 -7.57
N ILE A 197 -3.94 22.69 -6.30
CA ILE A 197 -3.63 21.69 -5.28
C ILE A 197 -4.75 20.66 -5.19
N LYS A 198 -6.01 21.07 -5.14
CA LYS A 198 -7.19 20.17 -5.09
C LYS A 198 -7.25 19.18 -6.26
N ALA A 199 -6.86 19.62 -7.46
CA ALA A 199 -6.84 18.74 -8.64
C ALA A 199 -5.74 17.66 -8.51
N ALA A 200 -4.58 18.01 -8.00
CA ALA A 200 -3.47 17.09 -7.77
C ALA A 200 -3.78 16.09 -6.63
N GLU A 201 -4.41 16.54 -5.54
CA GLU A 201 -4.93 15.68 -4.47
C GLU A 201 -5.96 14.68 -5.00
N ALA A 202 -6.93 15.17 -5.80
CA ALA A 202 -7.94 14.31 -6.43
C ALA A 202 -7.31 13.26 -7.35
N CYS A 203 -6.32 13.63 -8.15
CA CYS A 203 -5.60 12.73 -9.05
C CYS A 203 -5.04 11.51 -8.29
N LYS A 204 -4.41 11.72 -7.15
CA LYS A 204 -3.86 10.64 -6.32
C LYS A 204 -4.93 9.65 -5.88
N VAL A 205 -6.01 10.17 -5.32
CA VAL A 205 -7.06 9.34 -4.72
C VAL A 205 -7.82 8.54 -5.78
N ILE A 206 -8.10 9.14 -6.96
CA ILE A 206 -8.88 8.45 -8.00
C ILE A 206 -8.10 7.31 -8.65
N GLU A 207 -6.77 7.36 -8.75
CA GLU A 207 -5.99 6.26 -9.32
C GLU A 207 -6.15 4.97 -8.51
N ASN A 208 -6.05 5.07 -7.18
CA ASN A 208 -6.24 3.92 -6.31
C ASN A 208 -7.71 3.51 -6.20
N THR A 209 -8.63 4.48 -6.18
CA THR A 209 -10.08 4.19 -6.21
C THR A 209 -10.49 3.46 -7.50
N GLN A 210 -9.97 3.88 -8.65
CA GLN A 210 -10.23 3.21 -9.93
C GLN A 210 -9.71 1.77 -9.93
N ARG A 211 -8.51 1.53 -9.38
CA ARG A 211 -7.94 0.19 -9.25
C ARG A 211 -8.76 -0.68 -8.31
N ASP A 212 -9.16 -0.15 -7.16
CA ASP A 212 -10.00 -0.83 -6.18
C ASP A 212 -11.34 -1.26 -6.77
N LEU A 213 -12.02 -0.35 -7.50
CA LEU A 213 -13.30 -0.63 -8.15
C LEU A 213 -13.20 -1.68 -9.27
N ASN A 214 -12.12 -1.65 -10.05
CA ASN A 214 -11.90 -2.68 -11.07
C ASN A 214 -11.67 -4.06 -10.45
N ILE A 215 -10.94 -4.14 -9.33
CA ILE A 215 -10.77 -5.41 -8.61
C ILE A 215 -12.10 -5.84 -7.98
N ALA A 216 -12.90 -4.91 -7.44
CA ALA A 216 -14.21 -5.21 -6.89
C ALA A 216 -15.16 -5.80 -7.94
N LEU A 217 -15.14 -5.26 -9.17
CA LEU A 217 -15.89 -5.83 -10.29
C LEU A 217 -15.42 -7.27 -10.57
N MET A 218 -14.12 -7.54 -10.63
CA MET A 218 -13.61 -8.90 -10.85
C MET A 218 -14.00 -9.84 -9.71
N ASN A 219 -13.97 -9.38 -8.47
CA ASN A 219 -14.40 -10.13 -7.31
C ASN A 219 -15.89 -10.47 -7.36
N GLU A 220 -16.74 -9.51 -7.72
CA GLU A 220 -18.17 -9.76 -7.90
C GLU A 220 -18.46 -10.75 -9.03
N LEU A 221 -17.75 -10.64 -10.16
CA LEU A 221 -17.84 -11.59 -11.27
C LEU A 221 -17.41 -12.99 -10.82
N ALA A 222 -16.33 -13.12 -10.04
CA ALA A 222 -15.90 -14.40 -9.51
C ALA A 222 -16.97 -15.04 -8.61
N ILE A 223 -17.63 -14.26 -7.76
CA ILE A 223 -18.74 -14.72 -6.93
C ILE A 223 -19.93 -15.18 -7.79
N ILE A 224 -20.27 -14.45 -8.86
CA ILE A 224 -21.34 -14.80 -9.77
C ILE A 224 -21.01 -16.09 -10.52
N PHE A 225 -19.80 -16.19 -11.08
CA PHE A 225 -19.38 -17.32 -11.88
C PHE A 225 -19.26 -18.62 -11.05
N ASP A 226 -18.77 -18.53 -9.82
CA ASP A 226 -18.78 -19.65 -8.89
C ASP A 226 -20.20 -20.19 -8.66
N LYS A 227 -21.20 -19.30 -8.48
CA LYS A 227 -22.62 -19.71 -8.28
C LYS A 227 -23.26 -20.36 -9.50
N ILE A 228 -22.82 -20.05 -10.70
CA ILE A 228 -23.36 -20.63 -11.96
C ILE A 228 -22.44 -21.71 -12.53
N GLY A 229 -21.34 -22.06 -11.84
CA GLY A 229 -20.45 -23.14 -12.20
C GLY A 229 -19.57 -22.84 -13.42
N ILE A 230 -19.15 -21.59 -13.61
CA ILE A 230 -18.25 -21.16 -14.67
C ILE A 230 -16.90 -20.78 -14.08
N ASP A 231 -15.82 -21.17 -14.73
CA ASP A 231 -14.48 -20.80 -14.31
C ASP A 231 -14.17 -19.33 -14.61
N THR A 232 -13.87 -18.55 -13.59
CA THR A 232 -13.59 -17.11 -13.70
C THR A 232 -12.37 -16.82 -14.57
N THR A 233 -11.31 -17.60 -14.43
CA THR A 233 -10.07 -17.37 -15.19
C THR A 233 -10.29 -17.55 -16.69
N GLU A 234 -11.01 -18.62 -17.09
CA GLU A 234 -11.35 -18.87 -18.50
C GLU A 234 -12.15 -17.70 -19.10
N VAL A 235 -13.15 -17.19 -18.38
CA VAL A 235 -13.95 -16.04 -18.83
C VAL A 235 -13.09 -14.80 -18.98
N LEU A 236 -12.23 -14.50 -17.99
CA LEU A 236 -11.36 -13.31 -18.01
C LEU A 236 -10.28 -13.41 -19.10
N GLU A 237 -9.77 -14.60 -19.40
CA GLU A 237 -8.84 -14.81 -20.51
C GLU A 237 -9.53 -14.58 -21.86
N ALA A 238 -10.74 -15.12 -22.06
CA ALA A 238 -11.52 -14.89 -23.26
C ALA A 238 -11.87 -13.41 -23.43
N ALA A 239 -12.36 -12.74 -22.39
CA ALA A 239 -12.65 -11.31 -22.43
C ALA A 239 -11.38 -10.47 -22.71
N GLY A 240 -10.26 -10.87 -22.10
CA GLY A 240 -8.96 -10.21 -22.26
C GLY A 240 -8.34 -10.29 -23.66
N THR A 241 -8.94 -11.04 -24.60
CA THR A 241 -8.58 -11.01 -26.02
C THR A 241 -9.03 -9.71 -26.71
N LYS A 242 -9.92 -8.95 -26.09
CA LYS A 242 -10.45 -7.70 -26.66
C LYS A 242 -9.55 -6.54 -26.24
N TRP A 243 -9.23 -5.67 -27.18
CA TRP A 243 -8.32 -4.54 -26.99
C TRP A 243 -8.75 -3.53 -25.92
N ASN A 244 -10.04 -3.42 -25.66
CA ASN A 244 -10.64 -2.48 -24.70
C ASN A 244 -10.94 -3.10 -23.34
N PHE A 245 -10.62 -4.38 -23.11
CA PHE A 245 -10.83 -5.04 -21.82
C PHE A 245 -9.62 -4.81 -20.89
N LEU A 246 -9.87 -4.21 -19.75
CA LEU A 246 -8.83 -3.98 -18.74
C LEU A 246 -8.56 -5.27 -17.95
N ARG A 247 -7.34 -5.75 -17.99
CA ARG A 247 -6.92 -7.04 -17.41
C ARG A 247 -6.71 -6.97 -15.90
N PHE A 248 -7.78 -6.75 -15.14
CA PHE A 248 -7.79 -6.97 -13.70
C PHE A 248 -8.14 -8.42 -13.38
N ARG A 249 -7.77 -8.87 -12.19
CA ARG A 249 -8.07 -10.21 -11.68
C ARG A 249 -8.71 -10.11 -10.30
N PRO A 250 -9.53 -11.10 -9.88
CA PRO A 250 -10.05 -11.16 -8.52
C PRO A 250 -8.95 -11.41 -7.50
N GLY A 251 -9.22 -11.09 -6.25
CA GLY A 251 -8.31 -11.34 -5.14
C GLY A 251 -8.53 -10.41 -3.96
N LEU A 252 -7.67 -10.57 -2.96
CA LEU A 252 -7.67 -9.75 -1.76
C LEU A 252 -7.11 -8.35 -2.04
N VAL A 253 -7.73 -7.32 -1.48
CA VAL A 253 -7.30 -5.92 -1.61
C VAL A 253 -6.88 -5.40 -0.25
N GLY A 254 -5.59 -5.51 0.02
CA GLY A 254 -4.93 -5.03 1.25
C GLY A 254 -3.96 -3.87 1.00
N GLY A 255 -3.08 -3.63 1.96
CA GLY A 255 -2.06 -2.58 1.93
C GLY A 255 -2.58 -1.19 2.28
N HIS A 256 -1.68 -0.18 2.26
CA HIS A 256 -1.99 1.17 2.71
C HIS A 256 -2.74 2.02 1.69
N CYS A 257 -2.67 1.68 0.39
CA CYS A 257 -3.09 2.58 -0.67
C CYS A 257 -4.44 2.17 -1.23
N ILE A 258 -4.52 1.01 -1.92
CA ILE A 258 -5.73 0.62 -2.66
C ILE A 258 -6.92 0.41 -1.72
N GLY A 259 -6.68 -0.19 -0.55
CA GLY A 259 -7.73 -0.43 0.46
C GLY A 259 -8.09 0.78 1.33
N VAL A 260 -7.31 1.87 1.27
CA VAL A 260 -7.39 3.03 2.17
C VAL A 260 -7.80 4.31 1.44
N ASP A 261 -7.15 4.65 0.33
CA ASP A 261 -7.38 5.91 -0.39
C ASP A 261 -8.85 6.15 -0.80
N PRO A 262 -9.65 5.12 -1.17
CA PRO A 262 -11.07 5.33 -1.46
C PRO A 262 -11.84 5.94 -0.29
N TYR A 263 -11.45 5.65 0.96
CA TYR A 263 -12.11 6.21 2.14
C TYR A 263 -11.85 7.70 2.32
N TYR A 264 -10.72 8.22 1.85
CA TYR A 264 -10.47 9.65 1.80
C TYR A 264 -11.50 10.37 0.91
N LEU A 265 -11.76 9.80 -0.27
CA LEU A 265 -12.72 10.38 -1.21
C LEU A 265 -14.16 10.22 -0.72
N THR A 266 -14.52 9.07 -0.12
CA THR A 266 -15.88 8.86 0.43
C THR A 266 -16.14 9.79 1.62
N TYR A 267 -15.15 9.97 2.51
CA TYR A 267 -15.24 10.90 3.62
C TYR A 267 -15.50 12.34 3.13
N LYS A 268 -14.72 12.81 2.15
CA LYS A 268 -14.93 14.15 1.57
C LYS A 268 -16.28 14.28 0.88
N ALA A 269 -16.71 13.26 0.15
CA ALA A 269 -18.02 13.24 -0.52
C ALA A 269 -19.17 13.42 0.47
N GLU A 270 -19.13 12.71 1.61
CA GLU A 270 -20.14 12.83 2.65
C GLU A 270 -20.12 14.21 3.33
N MET A 271 -18.93 14.78 3.56
CA MET A 271 -18.81 16.16 4.09
C MET A 271 -19.49 17.20 3.19
N VAL A 272 -19.49 17.00 1.87
CA VAL A 272 -20.18 17.90 0.91
C VAL A 272 -21.60 17.46 0.57
N GLY A 273 -22.15 16.48 1.32
CA GLY A 273 -23.56 16.05 1.19
C GLY A 273 -23.82 15.03 0.08
N TYR A 274 -22.78 14.40 -0.49
CA TYR A 274 -22.94 13.35 -1.51
C TYR A 274 -22.61 11.96 -0.96
N HIS A 275 -23.53 11.01 -1.05
CA HIS A 275 -23.30 9.62 -0.67
C HIS A 275 -22.68 8.83 -1.84
N PRO A 276 -21.41 8.38 -1.75
CA PRO A 276 -20.67 7.79 -2.87
C PRO A 276 -21.02 6.29 -3.06
N GLN A 277 -22.13 5.99 -3.70
CA GLN A 277 -22.69 4.64 -3.83
C GLN A 277 -21.74 3.64 -4.50
N VAL A 278 -21.14 3.99 -5.63
CA VAL A 278 -20.27 3.08 -6.42
C VAL A 278 -19.01 2.71 -5.62
N ILE A 279 -18.35 3.71 -5.03
CA ILE A 279 -17.10 3.50 -4.27
C ILE A 279 -17.38 2.63 -3.05
N LEU A 280 -18.42 2.93 -2.28
CA LEU A 280 -18.78 2.16 -1.09
C LEU A 280 -19.25 0.73 -1.43
N ALA A 281 -19.94 0.53 -2.55
CA ALA A 281 -20.31 -0.80 -3.03
C ALA A 281 -19.05 -1.63 -3.36
N GLY A 282 -18.09 -1.06 -4.09
CA GLY A 282 -16.82 -1.72 -4.40
C GLY A 282 -16.03 -2.08 -3.14
N ARG A 283 -15.91 -1.14 -2.20
CA ARG A 283 -15.24 -1.41 -0.91
C ARG A 283 -15.90 -2.55 -0.14
N ARG A 284 -17.23 -2.59 -0.08
CA ARG A 284 -17.96 -3.68 0.60
C ARG A 284 -17.69 -5.05 -0.03
N ILE A 285 -17.60 -5.11 -1.36
CA ILE A 285 -17.25 -6.36 -2.06
C ILE A 285 -15.82 -6.78 -1.69
N ASN A 286 -14.83 -5.89 -1.85
CA ASN A 286 -13.44 -6.19 -1.58
C ASN A 286 -13.19 -6.56 -0.11
N ASP A 287 -13.81 -5.84 0.83
CA ASP A 287 -13.71 -6.16 2.26
C ASP A 287 -14.36 -7.49 2.62
N GLY A 288 -15.36 -7.94 1.87
CA GLY A 288 -16.03 -9.23 2.08
C GLY A 288 -15.28 -10.44 1.56
N MET A 289 -14.22 -10.27 0.75
CA MET A 289 -13.56 -11.38 0.07
C MET A 289 -12.84 -12.35 1.01
N GLY A 290 -12.23 -11.85 2.09
CA GLY A 290 -11.59 -12.71 3.08
C GLY A 290 -12.58 -13.71 3.69
N LYS A 291 -13.73 -13.23 4.10
CA LYS A 291 -14.83 -14.05 4.60
C LYS A 291 -15.34 -15.04 3.56
N TYR A 292 -15.57 -14.59 2.32
CA TYR A 292 -16.03 -15.42 1.21
C TYR A 292 -15.09 -16.60 0.95
N ILE A 293 -13.77 -16.35 0.94
CA ILE A 293 -12.75 -17.39 0.74
C ILE A 293 -12.75 -18.39 1.91
N ALA A 294 -12.86 -17.91 3.15
CA ALA A 294 -12.92 -18.79 4.32
C ALA A 294 -14.18 -19.68 4.30
N GLU A 295 -15.35 -19.12 3.98
CA GLU A 295 -16.59 -19.89 3.82
C GLU A 295 -16.47 -20.95 2.73
N HIS A 296 -15.84 -20.64 1.58
CA HIS A 296 -15.58 -21.59 0.52
C HIS A 296 -14.57 -22.67 0.93
N THR A 297 -13.54 -22.31 1.71
CA THR A 297 -12.62 -23.28 2.30
C THR A 297 -13.39 -24.32 3.12
N VAL A 298 -14.27 -23.87 4.01
CA VAL A 298 -15.09 -24.76 4.84
C VAL A 298 -16.02 -25.63 3.99
N LYS A 299 -16.67 -25.06 2.96
CA LYS A 299 -17.53 -25.81 2.03
C LYS A 299 -16.76 -26.93 1.30
N GLN A 300 -15.55 -26.63 0.81
CA GLN A 300 -14.70 -27.60 0.13
C GLN A 300 -14.22 -28.71 1.09
N MET A 301 -13.88 -28.36 2.32
CA MET A 301 -13.51 -29.33 3.36
C MET A 301 -14.70 -30.27 3.69
N ILE A 302 -15.91 -29.73 3.82
CA ILE A 302 -17.13 -30.52 4.04
C ILE A 302 -17.37 -31.49 2.85
N ALA A 303 -17.25 -30.98 1.62
CA ALA A 303 -17.40 -31.78 0.41
C ALA A 303 -16.30 -32.85 0.27
N ALA A 304 -15.14 -32.64 0.89
CA ALA A 304 -14.04 -33.59 1.00
C ALA A 304 -14.24 -34.63 2.15
N GLY A 305 -15.27 -34.45 2.98
CA GLY A 305 -15.58 -35.32 4.11
C GLY A 305 -14.82 -34.97 5.41
N SER A 306 -14.20 -33.80 5.50
CA SER A 306 -13.50 -33.34 6.69
C SER A 306 -14.47 -32.95 7.80
N TYR A 307 -14.09 -33.20 9.05
CA TYR A 307 -14.80 -32.76 10.23
C TYR A 307 -14.27 -31.38 10.60
N ILE A 308 -15.09 -30.33 10.54
CA ILE A 308 -14.62 -28.93 10.54
C ILE A 308 -14.01 -28.49 11.88
N LYS A 309 -14.68 -28.77 13.00
CA LYS A 309 -14.17 -28.39 14.32
C LYS A 309 -12.90 -29.18 14.64
N GLY A 310 -11.78 -28.48 14.81
CA GLY A 310 -10.46 -29.09 15.00
C GLY A 310 -9.77 -29.54 13.72
N ALA A 311 -10.36 -29.29 12.54
CA ALA A 311 -9.68 -29.45 11.26
C ALA A 311 -8.51 -28.49 11.14
N ARG A 312 -7.52 -28.83 10.33
CA ARG A 312 -6.31 -28.05 10.11
C ARG A 312 -6.32 -27.38 8.74
N VAL A 313 -5.96 -26.12 8.70
CA VAL A 313 -5.80 -25.36 7.45
C VAL A 313 -4.42 -24.71 7.42
N ASN A 314 -3.64 -24.98 6.37
CA ASN A 314 -2.39 -24.29 6.09
C ASN A 314 -2.67 -23.10 5.17
N VAL A 315 -2.36 -21.88 5.62
CA VAL A 315 -2.44 -20.64 4.83
C VAL A 315 -1.05 -20.29 4.31
N LEU A 316 -0.93 -20.17 2.99
CA LEU A 316 0.32 -19.81 2.31
C LEU A 316 0.28 -18.36 1.88
N GLY A 317 1.17 -17.56 2.46
CA GLY A 317 1.23 -16.11 2.32
C GLY A 317 0.40 -15.37 3.37
N LEU A 318 1.01 -14.35 3.98
CA LEU A 318 0.39 -13.45 4.95
C LEU A 318 0.55 -11.99 4.55
N THR A 319 1.55 -11.65 3.75
CA THR A 319 1.78 -10.29 3.27
C THR A 319 0.61 -9.79 2.42
N PHE A 320 0.45 -8.47 2.29
CA PHE A 320 -0.70 -7.92 1.55
C PHE A 320 -0.62 -8.12 0.03
N LYS A 321 0.57 -8.39 -0.51
CA LYS A 321 0.80 -8.70 -1.94
C LYS A 321 2.03 -9.59 -2.14
N GLU A 322 2.19 -10.09 -3.36
CA GLU A 322 3.26 -10.99 -3.76
C GLU A 322 4.65 -10.35 -3.68
N ASN A 323 5.64 -11.11 -3.19
CA ASN A 323 7.06 -10.77 -3.20
C ASN A 323 7.39 -9.44 -2.49
N CYS A 324 6.66 -9.12 -1.44
CA CYS A 324 6.82 -7.95 -0.60
C CYS A 324 6.78 -8.40 0.86
N ALA A 325 7.61 -7.82 1.71
CA ALA A 325 7.66 -8.14 3.14
C ALA A 325 6.59 -7.43 3.98
N ASP A 326 5.83 -6.49 3.39
CA ASP A 326 4.88 -5.63 4.10
C ASP A 326 3.60 -6.38 4.49
N LEU A 327 3.32 -6.40 5.78
CA LEU A 327 2.16 -7.07 6.39
C LEU A 327 0.94 -6.15 6.58
N ARG A 328 1.12 -4.85 6.53
CA ARG A 328 0.10 -3.86 6.93
C ARG A 328 -1.19 -4.00 6.14
N ASN A 329 -2.34 -4.00 6.84
CA ASN A 329 -3.67 -4.18 6.25
C ASN A 329 -3.81 -5.44 5.38
N SER A 330 -3.11 -6.52 5.72
CA SER A 330 -3.26 -7.77 4.99
C SER A 330 -4.67 -8.34 5.15
N LYS A 331 -5.35 -8.58 4.04
CA LYS A 331 -6.68 -9.21 4.02
C LYS A 331 -6.66 -10.74 4.21
N VAL A 332 -5.47 -11.33 4.26
CA VAL A 332 -5.32 -12.74 4.64
C VAL A 332 -5.71 -12.95 6.11
N VAL A 333 -5.53 -11.94 6.93
CA VAL A 333 -5.95 -11.98 8.35
C VAL A 333 -7.45 -12.20 8.48
N ASP A 334 -8.26 -11.61 7.59
CA ASP A 334 -9.71 -11.80 7.58
C ASP A 334 -10.07 -13.29 7.30
N ILE A 335 -9.33 -13.97 6.41
CA ILE A 335 -9.47 -15.41 6.17
C ILE A 335 -9.15 -16.20 7.44
N ILE A 336 -8.02 -15.91 8.08
CA ILE A 336 -7.56 -16.59 9.29
C ILE A 336 -8.58 -16.44 10.41
N GLN A 337 -9.06 -15.23 10.64
CA GLN A 337 -10.03 -14.92 11.69
C GLN A 337 -11.35 -15.64 11.43
N GLU A 338 -11.87 -15.58 10.20
CA GLU A 338 -13.13 -16.25 9.86
C GLU A 338 -13.03 -17.77 10.01
N LEU A 339 -11.94 -18.42 9.55
CA LEU A 339 -11.71 -19.86 9.74
C LEU A 339 -11.67 -20.25 11.22
N ARG A 340 -11.06 -19.43 12.06
CA ARG A 340 -11.04 -19.66 13.51
C ARG A 340 -12.43 -19.64 14.14
N THR A 341 -13.39 -18.86 13.60
CA THR A 341 -14.79 -18.86 14.11
C THR A 341 -15.47 -20.20 13.92
N TYR A 342 -15.08 -21.00 12.92
CA TYR A 342 -15.55 -22.38 12.71
C TYR A 342 -14.84 -23.42 13.59
N GLY A 343 -13.89 -23.00 14.42
CA GLY A 343 -13.09 -23.89 15.26
C GLY A 343 -12.00 -24.63 14.51
N VAL A 344 -11.55 -24.08 13.36
CA VAL A 344 -10.43 -24.60 12.57
C VAL A 344 -9.10 -24.15 13.18
N GLU A 345 -8.12 -25.06 13.21
CA GLU A 345 -6.74 -24.76 13.57
C GLU A 345 -6.01 -24.25 12.33
N VAL A 346 -5.55 -22.97 12.38
CA VAL A 346 -4.90 -22.33 11.24
C VAL A 346 -3.40 -22.22 11.47
N PHE A 347 -2.62 -22.71 10.53
CA PHE A 347 -1.16 -22.62 10.47
C PHE A 347 -0.75 -21.76 9.27
N VAL A 348 0.20 -20.86 9.48
CA VAL A 348 0.56 -19.87 8.47
C VAL A 348 2.03 -19.97 8.10
N HIS A 349 2.31 -19.98 6.80
CA HIS A 349 3.66 -19.90 6.25
C HIS A 349 3.73 -18.75 5.26
N ASP A 350 4.71 -17.88 5.46
CA ASP A 350 5.06 -16.81 4.51
C ASP A 350 6.59 -16.71 4.42
N PRO A 351 7.17 -16.81 3.22
CA PRO A 351 8.61 -16.78 3.03
C PRO A 351 9.22 -15.37 3.01
N GLU A 352 8.39 -14.33 2.93
CA GLU A 352 8.80 -12.92 2.80
C GLU A 352 8.51 -12.11 4.08
N ALA A 353 7.50 -12.51 4.85
CA ALA A 353 7.05 -11.80 6.05
C ALA A 353 8.03 -11.96 7.22
N ASP A 354 8.18 -10.90 8.02
CA ASP A 354 8.93 -10.94 9.28
C ASP A 354 8.09 -11.62 10.37
N PRO A 355 8.60 -12.71 11.01
CA PRO A 355 7.85 -13.45 12.02
C PRO A 355 7.51 -12.64 13.28
N ASP A 356 8.39 -11.74 13.69
CA ASP A 356 8.17 -10.90 14.89
C ASP A 356 7.11 -9.85 14.61
N GLU A 357 7.14 -9.23 13.43
CA GLU A 357 6.11 -8.29 12.97
C GLU A 357 4.75 -8.97 12.82
N ALA A 358 4.68 -10.17 12.24
CA ALA A 358 3.45 -10.95 12.12
C ALA A 358 2.83 -11.29 13.49
N MET A 359 3.67 -11.60 14.47
CA MET A 359 3.22 -11.87 15.83
C MET A 359 2.75 -10.59 16.53
N GLN A 360 3.47 -9.49 16.37
CA GLN A 360 3.14 -8.20 17.00
C GLN A 360 1.88 -7.58 16.42
N GLU A 361 1.74 -7.59 15.09
CA GLU A 361 0.64 -6.93 14.39
C GLU A 361 -0.66 -7.73 14.45
N TYR A 362 -0.58 -9.06 14.29
CA TYR A 362 -1.76 -9.91 14.10
C TYR A 362 -1.89 -11.07 15.09
N GLY A 363 -0.93 -11.28 15.98
CA GLY A 363 -0.89 -12.46 16.85
C GLY A 363 -0.77 -13.77 16.05
N VAL A 364 -0.13 -13.71 14.87
CA VAL A 364 0.04 -14.84 13.96
C VAL A 364 1.48 -15.35 14.06
N ARG A 365 1.64 -16.61 14.47
CA ARG A 365 2.93 -17.29 14.44
C ARG A 365 3.19 -17.86 13.05
N LEU A 366 4.27 -17.44 12.40
CA LEU A 366 4.73 -18.03 11.15
C LEU A 366 5.51 -19.32 11.40
N LEU A 367 5.27 -20.32 10.57
CA LEU A 367 5.98 -21.59 10.56
C LEU A 367 6.86 -21.71 9.32
N GLY A 368 7.96 -22.46 9.42
CA GLY A 368 8.70 -22.90 8.25
C GLY A 368 7.86 -23.83 7.38
N TRP A 369 8.16 -23.93 6.07
CA TRP A 369 7.46 -24.87 5.18
C TRP A 369 7.49 -26.30 5.71
N ASP A 370 8.64 -26.76 6.20
CA ASP A 370 8.80 -28.12 6.69
C ASP A 370 8.03 -28.39 8.00
N ASP A 371 7.83 -27.34 8.81
CA ASP A 371 7.12 -27.41 10.10
C ASP A 371 5.59 -27.38 9.95
N LEU A 372 5.06 -27.08 8.76
CA LEU A 372 3.63 -27.11 8.50
C LEU A 372 3.10 -28.54 8.67
N PRO A 373 2.02 -28.75 9.45
CA PRO A 373 1.40 -30.06 9.62
C PRO A 373 0.69 -30.50 8.34
N ARG A 374 0.33 -31.76 8.27
CA ARG A 374 -0.69 -32.19 7.30
C ARG A 374 -2.03 -31.60 7.68
N ALA A 375 -2.69 -30.99 6.70
CA ALA A 375 -3.91 -30.21 6.88
C ALA A 375 -5.06 -30.77 6.02
N ASP A 376 -6.28 -30.43 6.38
CA ASP A 376 -7.49 -30.75 5.61
C ASP A 376 -7.62 -29.85 4.38
N ALA A 377 -7.08 -28.61 4.46
CA ALA A 377 -7.02 -27.71 3.34
C ALA A 377 -5.71 -26.89 3.33
N ILE A 378 -5.32 -26.46 2.13
CA ILE A 378 -4.32 -25.44 1.90
C ILE A 378 -5.05 -24.24 1.27
N VAL A 379 -4.87 -23.04 1.83
CA VAL A 379 -5.30 -21.77 1.23
C VAL A 379 -4.07 -21.04 0.69
N ALA A 380 -3.90 -21.02 -0.62
CA ALA A 380 -2.87 -20.23 -1.29
C ALA A 380 -3.37 -18.79 -1.44
N ALA A 381 -3.15 -17.99 -0.39
CA ALA A 381 -3.71 -16.65 -0.27
C ALA A 381 -2.89 -15.59 -1.02
N VAL A 382 -1.54 -15.70 -1.01
CA VAL A 382 -0.62 -14.80 -1.70
C VAL A 382 0.34 -15.61 -2.58
N SER A 383 0.44 -15.24 -3.86
CA SER A 383 1.22 -16.00 -4.85
C SER A 383 2.69 -15.52 -4.90
N HIS A 384 3.46 -15.78 -3.83
CA HIS A 384 4.91 -15.53 -3.84
C HIS A 384 5.62 -16.42 -4.87
N ARG A 385 6.69 -15.94 -5.47
CA ARG A 385 7.50 -16.69 -6.44
C ARG A 385 7.94 -18.05 -5.90
N LYS A 386 8.22 -18.15 -4.59
CA LYS A 386 8.58 -19.42 -3.93
C LYS A 386 7.44 -20.43 -3.97
N PHE A 387 6.18 -19.99 -3.90
CA PHE A 387 5.04 -20.89 -3.99
C PHE A 387 4.76 -21.35 -5.43
N ASN A 388 5.10 -20.55 -6.43
CA ASN A 388 4.93 -20.92 -7.84
C ASN A 388 5.85 -22.07 -8.28
N THR A 389 6.83 -22.44 -7.45
CA THR A 389 7.69 -23.61 -7.69
C THR A 389 7.15 -24.88 -7.07
N LEU A 390 6.09 -24.82 -6.25
CA LEU A 390 5.47 -25.97 -5.61
C LEU A 390 4.68 -26.78 -6.62
N GLY A 391 4.99 -28.06 -6.71
CA GLY A 391 4.24 -29.02 -7.51
C GLY A 391 3.09 -29.69 -6.73
N ALA A 392 2.26 -30.46 -7.44
CA ALA A 392 1.18 -31.22 -6.84
C ALA A 392 1.67 -32.17 -5.73
N GLU A 393 2.87 -32.74 -5.88
CA GLU A 393 3.48 -33.62 -4.89
C GLU A 393 3.82 -32.88 -3.58
N ASP A 394 4.36 -31.65 -3.67
CA ASP A 394 4.69 -30.85 -2.50
C ASP A 394 3.44 -30.49 -1.70
N LEU A 395 2.36 -30.06 -2.40
CA LEU A 395 1.08 -29.79 -1.78
C LEU A 395 0.46 -31.02 -1.16
N SER A 396 0.52 -32.18 -1.86
CA SER A 396 0.00 -33.46 -1.36
C SER A 396 0.68 -33.93 -0.06
N ARG A 397 1.99 -33.67 0.09
CA ARG A 397 2.73 -33.99 1.32
C ARG A 397 2.21 -33.22 2.54
N LYS A 398 1.66 -32.00 2.31
CA LYS A 398 1.11 -31.13 3.34
C LYS A 398 -0.40 -31.26 3.53
N LEU A 399 -1.05 -32.18 2.78
CA LEU A 399 -2.47 -32.45 2.91
C LEU A 399 -2.72 -33.88 3.46
N VAL A 400 -3.84 -34.04 4.14
CA VAL A 400 -4.42 -35.37 4.42
C VAL A 400 -4.96 -35.97 3.13
N LYS A 401 -5.20 -37.28 3.11
CA LYS A 401 -5.79 -37.92 1.93
C LYS A 401 -7.18 -37.35 1.64
N GLY A 402 -7.37 -36.82 0.44
CA GLY A 402 -8.62 -36.19 0.02
C GLY A 402 -8.74 -34.70 0.42
N GLY A 403 -7.70 -34.11 1.00
CA GLY A 403 -7.66 -32.68 1.33
C GLY A 403 -7.80 -31.79 0.10
N CYS A 404 -8.11 -30.52 0.30
CA CYS A 404 -8.40 -29.58 -0.77
C CYS A 404 -7.41 -28.41 -0.82
N VAL A 405 -7.27 -27.83 -2.02
CA VAL A 405 -6.50 -26.61 -2.29
C VAL A 405 -7.46 -25.49 -2.67
N ILE A 406 -7.35 -24.37 -1.99
CA ILE A 406 -8.08 -23.12 -2.24
C ILE A 406 -7.09 -22.13 -2.85
N ASP A 407 -7.18 -21.94 -4.14
CA ASP A 407 -6.24 -21.10 -4.90
C ASP A 407 -6.84 -19.70 -5.13
N VAL A 408 -6.50 -18.77 -4.27
CA VAL A 408 -7.05 -17.40 -4.30
C VAL A 408 -6.56 -16.59 -5.50
N LYS A 409 -5.38 -16.94 -6.03
CA LYS A 409 -4.73 -16.16 -7.10
C LYS A 409 -4.69 -16.90 -8.44
N SER A 410 -5.34 -18.07 -8.52
CA SER A 410 -5.28 -18.95 -9.71
C SER A 410 -3.84 -19.21 -10.15
N ALA A 411 -2.95 -19.50 -9.17
CA ALA A 411 -1.53 -19.71 -9.38
C ALA A 411 -1.19 -21.15 -9.84
N PHE A 412 -2.09 -22.11 -9.59
CA PHE A 412 -1.88 -23.53 -9.90
C PHE A 412 -2.76 -23.98 -11.06
N ASP A 413 -2.27 -24.97 -11.81
CA ASP A 413 -3.06 -25.64 -12.84
C ASP A 413 -4.03 -26.64 -12.18
N PRO A 414 -5.35 -26.43 -12.24
CA PRO A 414 -6.34 -27.33 -11.65
C PRO A 414 -6.28 -28.75 -12.25
N ALA A 415 -5.94 -28.88 -13.55
CA ALA A 415 -5.86 -30.18 -14.20
C ALA A 415 -4.73 -31.04 -13.61
N VAL A 416 -3.57 -30.44 -13.34
CA VAL A 416 -2.42 -31.08 -12.72
C VAL A 416 -2.73 -31.53 -11.29
N LEU A 417 -3.36 -30.62 -10.50
CA LEU A 417 -3.70 -30.94 -9.11
C LEU A 417 -4.80 -32.01 -9.02
N ASN A 418 -5.83 -31.96 -9.87
CA ASN A 418 -6.89 -32.92 -9.94
C ASN A 418 -6.36 -34.31 -10.36
N ALA A 419 -5.42 -34.37 -11.33
CA ALA A 419 -4.75 -35.61 -11.73
C ALA A 419 -3.94 -36.26 -10.59
N ALA A 420 -3.43 -35.44 -9.67
CA ALA A 420 -2.76 -35.90 -8.44
C ALA A 420 -3.74 -36.29 -7.31
N GLY A 421 -5.06 -36.25 -7.56
CA GLY A 421 -6.10 -36.60 -6.58
C GLY A 421 -6.41 -35.51 -5.57
N LEU A 422 -5.95 -34.27 -5.80
CA LEU A 422 -6.27 -33.10 -4.98
C LEU A 422 -7.55 -32.46 -5.49
N ARG A 423 -8.43 -32.09 -4.58
CA ARG A 423 -9.60 -31.28 -4.89
C ARG A 423 -9.18 -29.80 -4.93
N VAL A 424 -9.53 -29.10 -5.98
CA VAL A 424 -9.15 -27.68 -6.17
C VAL A 424 -10.39 -26.81 -6.34
N TRP A 425 -10.41 -25.71 -5.62
CA TRP A 425 -11.28 -24.56 -5.90
C TRP A 425 -10.41 -23.32 -6.11
N ARG A 426 -10.75 -22.49 -7.10
CA ARG A 426 -10.07 -21.23 -7.36
C ARG A 426 -11.05 -20.08 -7.49
N LEU A 427 -10.57 -18.88 -7.10
CA LEU A 427 -11.34 -17.65 -7.19
C LEU A 427 -11.41 -17.11 -8.62
#